data_0dfd609513cc48ed77f879e8eb0dc409
#
_entry.id   0dfd609513cc48ed77f879e8eb0dc409
#
_cell.length_a   1.000
_cell.length_b   1.000
_cell.length_c   1.000
_cell.angle_alpha   90.00
_cell.angle_beta   90.00
_cell.angle_gamma   90.00
#
_symmetry.space_group_name_H-M   'P 1'
#
loop_
_entity.id
_entity.type
_entity.pdbx_description
1 polymer ?
#
loop_
_entity_poly.entity_id
_entity_poly.type
_entity_poly.pdbx_seq_one_letter_code
_entity_poly.pdbx_strand_id
1 'polypeptide(L)'
;MMNGLGIAIVLTVLGGLLGALRLYQKWGAPQPELPRKILHVGMGLVACSFPWLFDESWPVLLLGVLSLAGMVAMRTVAALSSSVGTVVSGVGRFSFGEIYFPLAIAIQWHIYLFATALPEYRVLLYCIPLLLLTLADAAAALVGINYGSLRFDASDGMKSTEGSLAFFLCAFLCVHIPLLLGSNTGRVETLLIALLMALLAMLFEAIAWAGLDNLILPLVGYLLLRIYLGLSVVELEMRVAMTVGLMVFVLLYRTRTTLLGSALLGACLVGYLSWALGGWRWLASPITVFVGYTLLSPRTEANSQRKHNIHAVVAVSAASLAWLFLYRLLDLLEPAYFYLFTLAFAAQLAIIAIARLGYDYPRLSAVPLLGVCILQGWGLLFVPYLVLAWSEPHCLIYALWALPGVALAAIGFYFTQPSVRDCPTDQPRWLRQAAGGALGSAVGLVPLYLF
;
A
#
# COMPACT_ATOMS: atom_id res chain seq x y z
N MET A 1 35.62 3.45 -6.88
CA MET A 1 35.90 2.16 -7.58
C MET A 1 34.92 1.06 -7.20
N MET A 2 34.50 0.94 -5.95
CA MET A 2 33.56 -0.12 -5.49
C MET A 2 32.21 -0.09 -6.21
N ASN A 3 31.58 1.08 -6.37
CA ASN A 3 30.26 1.19 -7.02
C ASN A 3 30.23 0.68 -8.47
N GLY A 4 31.28 0.95 -9.28
CA GLY A 4 31.35 0.42 -10.66
C GLY A 4 31.49 -1.10 -10.72
N LEU A 5 32.29 -1.69 -9.83
CA LEU A 5 32.43 -3.14 -9.70
C LEU A 5 31.11 -3.77 -9.24
N GLY A 6 30.43 -3.14 -8.27
CA GLY A 6 29.11 -3.58 -7.79
C GLY A 6 28.06 -3.61 -8.91
N ILE A 7 28.00 -2.59 -9.76
CA ILE A 7 27.11 -2.56 -10.93
C ILE A 7 27.45 -3.72 -11.89
N ALA A 8 28.73 -3.95 -12.18
CA ALA A 8 29.17 -5.03 -13.07
C ALA A 8 28.77 -6.40 -12.49
N ILE A 9 28.95 -6.63 -11.19
CA ILE A 9 28.52 -7.86 -10.50
C ILE A 9 27.02 -8.07 -10.64
N VAL A 10 26.21 -7.03 -10.30
CA VAL A 10 24.74 -7.12 -10.38
C VAL A 10 24.27 -7.45 -11.80
N LEU A 11 24.78 -6.73 -12.81
CA LEU A 11 24.40 -6.96 -14.20
C LEU A 11 24.83 -8.35 -14.69
N THR A 12 26.02 -8.84 -14.30
CA THR A 12 26.51 -10.17 -14.65
C THR A 12 25.64 -11.26 -14.02
N VAL A 13 25.33 -11.14 -12.72
CA VAL A 13 24.50 -12.13 -12.01
C VAL A 13 23.08 -12.15 -12.57
N LEU A 14 22.44 -11.01 -12.76
CA LEU A 14 21.07 -10.93 -13.27
C LEU A 14 21.01 -11.35 -14.75
N GLY A 15 21.99 -10.95 -15.57
CA GLY A 15 22.10 -11.37 -16.97
C GLY A 15 22.33 -12.89 -17.10
N GLY A 16 23.21 -13.44 -16.26
CA GLY A 16 23.45 -14.89 -16.18
C GLY A 16 22.21 -15.67 -15.74
N LEU A 17 21.51 -15.18 -14.71
CA LEU A 17 20.24 -15.77 -14.24
C LEU A 17 19.19 -15.76 -15.35
N LEU A 18 19.01 -14.63 -16.03
CA LEU A 18 18.05 -14.50 -17.12
C LEU A 18 18.37 -15.42 -18.29
N GLY A 19 19.68 -15.53 -18.67
CA GLY A 19 20.15 -16.46 -19.67
C GLY A 19 19.92 -17.93 -19.30
N ALA A 20 20.21 -18.29 -18.05
CA ALA A 20 19.96 -19.64 -17.53
C ALA A 20 18.47 -19.99 -17.54
N LEU A 21 17.61 -19.08 -17.11
CA LEU A 21 16.16 -19.27 -17.13
C LEU A 21 15.61 -19.40 -18.56
N ARG A 22 16.19 -18.66 -19.52
CA ARG A 22 15.84 -18.79 -20.93
C ARG A 22 16.18 -20.17 -21.48
N LEU A 23 17.38 -20.68 -21.16
CA LEU A 23 17.78 -22.04 -21.54
C LEU A 23 16.88 -23.10 -20.88
N TYR A 24 16.57 -22.91 -19.61
CA TYR A 24 15.64 -23.79 -18.87
C TYR A 24 14.25 -23.84 -19.53
N GLN A 25 13.69 -22.66 -19.92
CA GLN A 25 12.42 -22.63 -20.66
C GLN A 25 12.49 -23.37 -22.00
N LYS A 26 13.58 -23.20 -22.73
CA LYS A 26 13.76 -23.83 -24.05
C LYS A 26 13.86 -25.37 -23.99
N TRP A 27 14.53 -25.92 -22.95
CA TRP A 27 14.79 -27.34 -22.84
C TRP A 27 13.80 -28.09 -21.94
N GLY A 28 13.30 -27.42 -20.87
CA GLY A 28 12.48 -28.07 -19.85
C GLY A 28 10.99 -27.82 -19.99
N ALA A 29 10.55 -26.86 -20.85
CA ALA A 29 9.15 -26.43 -20.99
C ALA A 29 8.40 -26.31 -19.65
N PRO A 30 8.97 -25.64 -18.63
CA PRO A 30 8.37 -25.55 -17.31
C PRO A 30 7.08 -24.72 -17.37
N GLN A 31 6.25 -24.84 -16.32
CA GLN A 31 5.13 -23.93 -16.14
C GLN A 31 5.64 -22.47 -16.14
N PRO A 32 5.00 -21.53 -16.86
CA PRO A 32 5.50 -20.16 -17.05
C PRO A 32 5.75 -19.40 -15.73
N GLU A 33 4.98 -19.71 -14.69
CA GLU A 33 5.10 -19.09 -13.38
C GLU A 33 6.41 -19.41 -12.66
N LEU A 34 6.95 -20.62 -12.83
CA LEU A 34 8.16 -21.04 -12.14
C LEU A 34 9.41 -20.23 -12.54
N PRO A 35 9.76 -20.06 -13.83
CA PRO A 35 10.88 -19.20 -14.21
C PRO A 35 10.70 -17.74 -13.77
N ARG A 36 9.48 -17.21 -13.84
CA ARG A 36 9.15 -15.86 -13.38
C ARG A 36 9.43 -15.70 -11.89
N LYS A 37 9.01 -16.64 -11.06
CA LYS A 37 9.25 -16.59 -9.60
C LYS A 37 10.72 -16.83 -9.24
N ILE A 38 11.45 -17.68 -9.96
CA ILE A 38 12.90 -17.84 -9.76
C ILE A 38 13.63 -16.53 -10.10
N LEU A 39 13.24 -15.85 -11.20
CA LEU A 39 13.79 -14.54 -11.53
C LEU A 39 13.50 -13.51 -10.44
N HIS A 40 12.27 -13.46 -9.97
CA HIS A 40 11.84 -12.55 -8.90
C HIS A 40 12.65 -12.77 -7.61
N VAL A 41 12.81 -14.01 -7.19
CA VAL A 41 13.65 -14.36 -6.02
C VAL A 41 15.11 -13.96 -6.26
N GLY A 42 15.66 -14.26 -7.43
CA GLY A 42 17.04 -13.89 -7.77
C GLY A 42 17.26 -12.37 -7.74
N MET A 43 16.35 -11.59 -8.33
CA MET A 43 16.42 -10.14 -8.28
C MET A 43 16.37 -9.59 -6.84
N GLY A 44 15.48 -10.14 -6.01
CA GLY A 44 15.36 -9.71 -4.61
C GLY A 44 16.58 -10.08 -3.77
N LEU A 45 17.13 -11.26 -3.93
CA LEU A 45 18.38 -11.66 -3.23
C LEU A 45 19.57 -10.80 -3.65
N VAL A 46 19.68 -10.47 -4.94
CA VAL A 46 20.69 -9.52 -5.44
C VAL A 46 20.44 -8.13 -4.82
N ALA A 47 19.20 -7.65 -4.74
CA ALA A 47 18.90 -6.40 -4.07
C ALA A 47 19.27 -6.42 -2.59
N CYS A 48 19.03 -7.53 -1.88
CA CYS A 48 19.47 -7.68 -0.48
C CYS A 48 20.99 -7.58 -0.31
N SER A 49 21.79 -7.82 -1.35
CA SER A 49 23.26 -7.67 -1.28
C SER A 49 23.77 -6.24 -1.42
N PHE A 50 22.92 -5.26 -1.75
CA PHE A 50 23.33 -3.87 -2.01
C PHE A 50 24.06 -3.20 -0.84
N PRO A 51 23.72 -3.45 0.45
CA PRO A 51 24.49 -2.90 1.57
C PRO A 51 25.99 -3.22 1.57
N TRP A 52 26.40 -4.27 0.89
CA TRP A 52 27.82 -4.69 0.76
C TRP A 52 28.43 -4.33 -0.59
N LEU A 53 27.62 -3.87 -1.57
CA LEU A 53 28.07 -3.54 -2.93
C LEU A 53 28.14 -2.04 -3.19
N PHE A 54 27.33 -1.25 -2.50
CA PHE A 54 27.16 0.19 -2.79
C PHE A 54 27.20 1.04 -1.53
N ASP A 55 27.78 2.24 -1.68
CA ASP A 55 27.87 3.26 -0.63
C ASP A 55 27.05 4.53 -0.95
N GLU A 56 26.52 4.63 -2.19
CA GLU A 56 25.85 5.81 -2.71
C GLU A 56 24.49 5.47 -3.34
N SER A 57 23.67 6.50 -3.61
CA SER A 57 22.32 6.32 -4.20
C SER A 57 22.36 6.06 -5.70
N TRP A 58 23.28 6.70 -6.43
CA TRP A 58 23.27 6.70 -7.89
C TRP A 58 23.41 5.33 -8.55
N PRO A 59 24.17 4.34 -8.01
CA PRO A 59 24.27 3.02 -8.64
C PRO A 59 22.92 2.30 -8.67
N VAL A 60 22.17 2.37 -7.57
CA VAL A 60 20.85 1.72 -7.48
C VAL A 60 19.82 2.45 -8.32
N LEU A 61 19.88 3.79 -8.39
CA LEU A 61 19.03 4.57 -9.29
C LEU A 61 19.32 4.23 -10.76
N LEU A 62 20.59 4.11 -11.14
CA LEU A 62 20.99 3.68 -12.48
C LEU A 62 20.46 2.29 -12.81
N LEU A 63 20.65 1.32 -11.90
CA LEU A 63 20.14 -0.05 -12.07
C LEU A 63 18.60 -0.05 -12.19
N GLY A 64 17.91 0.77 -11.41
CA GLY A 64 16.46 0.96 -11.50
C GLY A 64 16.02 1.50 -12.87
N VAL A 65 16.69 2.53 -13.37
CA VAL A 65 16.43 3.09 -14.71
C VAL A 65 16.71 2.07 -15.80
N LEU A 66 17.83 1.34 -15.72
CA LEU A 66 18.17 0.27 -16.68
C LEU A 66 17.13 -0.86 -16.63
N SER A 67 16.66 -1.23 -15.45
CA SER A 67 15.59 -2.22 -15.30
C SER A 67 14.31 -1.77 -15.98
N LEU A 68 13.85 -0.53 -15.72
CA LEU A 68 12.65 0.04 -16.36
C LEU A 68 12.82 0.14 -17.88
N ALA A 69 13.97 0.62 -18.36
CA ALA A 69 14.26 0.69 -19.79
C ALA A 69 14.26 -0.69 -20.45
N GLY A 70 14.85 -1.70 -19.79
CA GLY A 70 14.83 -3.10 -20.24
C GLY A 70 13.41 -3.66 -20.32
N MET A 71 12.55 -3.37 -19.35
CA MET A 71 11.15 -3.80 -19.36
C MET A 71 10.34 -3.12 -20.48
N VAL A 72 10.53 -1.81 -20.69
CA VAL A 72 9.91 -1.12 -21.82
C VAL A 72 10.40 -1.72 -23.14
N ALA A 73 11.69 -1.97 -23.28
CA ALA A 73 12.26 -2.60 -24.48
C ALA A 73 11.69 -4.00 -24.71
N MET A 74 11.55 -4.83 -23.67
CA MET A 74 10.93 -6.16 -23.75
C MET A 74 9.47 -6.12 -24.17
N ARG A 75 8.74 -5.04 -23.91
CA ARG A 75 7.32 -4.85 -24.34
C ARG A 75 7.19 -4.29 -25.75
N THR A 76 8.12 -3.43 -26.17
CA THR A 76 8.03 -2.69 -27.44
C THR A 76 8.82 -3.32 -28.59
N VAL A 77 9.93 -4.01 -28.30
CA VAL A 77 10.80 -4.63 -29.32
C VAL A 77 10.42 -6.09 -29.49
N ALA A 78 9.86 -6.46 -30.64
CA ALA A 78 9.36 -7.81 -30.94
C ALA A 78 10.41 -8.92 -30.73
N ALA A 79 11.68 -8.68 -31.11
CA ALA A 79 12.78 -9.65 -30.91
C ALA A 79 13.08 -9.93 -29.43
N LEU A 80 12.96 -8.92 -28.56
CA LEU A 80 13.13 -9.07 -27.12
C LEU A 80 11.88 -9.70 -26.47
N SER A 81 10.69 -9.30 -26.89
CA SER A 81 9.42 -9.86 -26.43
C SER A 81 9.33 -11.37 -26.68
N SER A 82 9.68 -11.83 -27.87
CA SER A 82 9.65 -13.25 -28.25
C SER A 82 10.79 -14.08 -27.66
N SER A 83 11.88 -13.44 -27.21
CA SER A 83 13.02 -14.12 -26.61
C SER A 83 12.99 -14.10 -25.08
N VAL A 84 13.47 -13.03 -24.49
CA VAL A 84 13.65 -12.87 -23.05
C VAL A 84 12.34 -12.46 -22.37
N GLY A 85 11.47 -11.73 -23.07
CA GLY A 85 10.18 -11.28 -22.57
C GLY A 85 9.27 -12.42 -22.10
N THR A 86 9.40 -13.62 -22.67
CA THR A 86 8.64 -14.81 -22.23
C THR A 86 8.96 -15.25 -20.79
N VAL A 87 10.15 -14.95 -20.27
CA VAL A 87 10.51 -15.23 -18.87
C VAL A 87 9.81 -14.27 -17.91
N VAL A 88 9.64 -13.00 -18.33
CA VAL A 88 9.10 -11.93 -17.51
C VAL A 88 7.57 -11.86 -17.57
N SER A 89 7.00 -11.91 -18.78
CA SER A 89 5.57 -11.64 -19.06
C SER A 89 4.78 -12.86 -19.53
N GLY A 90 5.24 -14.07 -19.24
CA GLY A 90 4.59 -15.33 -19.67
C GLY A 90 3.20 -15.62 -19.08
N VAL A 91 2.65 -14.74 -18.26
CA VAL A 91 1.32 -14.87 -17.64
C VAL A 91 0.42 -13.74 -18.13
N GLY A 92 -0.74 -14.08 -18.67
CA GLY A 92 -1.69 -13.15 -19.32
C GLY A 92 -2.38 -12.13 -18.40
N ARG A 93 -1.79 -11.82 -17.24
CA ARG A 93 -2.29 -10.78 -16.32
C ARG A 93 -1.62 -9.43 -16.61
N PHE A 94 -2.43 -8.39 -16.68
CA PHE A 94 -1.91 -7.02 -16.69
C PHE A 94 -1.42 -6.67 -15.28
N SER A 95 -0.11 -6.47 -15.12
CA SER A 95 0.50 -6.11 -13.85
C SER A 95 1.53 -4.99 -14.04
N PHE A 96 1.56 -4.06 -13.10
CA PHE A 96 2.63 -3.07 -12.96
C PHE A 96 3.73 -3.53 -11.99
N GLY A 97 3.67 -4.76 -11.49
CA GLY A 97 4.63 -5.28 -10.53
C GLY A 97 6.07 -5.17 -10.98
N GLU A 98 6.31 -5.28 -12.30
CA GLU A 98 7.62 -5.09 -12.92
C GLU A 98 8.18 -3.66 -12.75
N ILE A 99 7.30 -2.65 -12.68
CA ILE A 99 7.66 -1.24 -12.43
C ILE A 99 7.78 -0.98 -10.94
N TYR A 100 6.86 -1.52 -10.16
CA TYR A 100 6.80 -1.29 -8.71
C TYR A 100 7.98 -1.92 -7.97
N PHE A 101 8.48 -3.07 -8.44
CA PHE A 101 9.60 -3.76 -7.82
C PHE A 101 10.91 -2.95 -7.83
N PRO A 102 11.45 -2.48 -8.98
CA PRO A 102 12.65 -1.65 -8.98
C PRO A 102 12.43 -0.29 -8.30
N LEU A 103 11.22 0.26 -8.36
CA LEU A 103 10.87 1.49 -7.65
C LEU A 103 10.93 1.29 -6.13
N ALA A 104 10.38 0.20 -5.62
CA ALA A 104 10.43 -0.14 -4.20
C ALA A 104 11.87 -0.32 -3.70
N ILE A 105 12.71 -1.02 -4.48
CA ILE A 105 14.14 -1.19 -4.16
C ILE A 105 14.84 0.17 -4.11
N ALA A 106 14.60 1.06 -5.08
CA ALA A 106 15.21 2.38 -5.11
C ALA A 106 14.81 3.25 -3.90
N ILE A 107 13.53 3.24 -3.53
CA ILE A 107 13.03 3.94 -2.33
C ILE A 107 13.63 3.33 -1.07
N GLN A 108 13.60 2.00 -0.94
CA GLN A 108 14.12 1.28 0.22
C GLN A 108 15.64 1.52 0.38
N TRP A 109 16.39 1.56 -0.73
CA TRP A 109 17.81 1.89 -0.73
C TRP A 109 18.07 3.33 -0.29
N HIS A 110 17.28 4.28 -0.77
CA HIS A 110 17.38 5.68 -0.34
C HIS A 110 17.12 5.80 1.18
N ILE A 111 16.08 5.13 1.68
CA ILE A 111 15.80 5.06 3.12
C ILE A 111 17.00 4.44 3.86
N TYR A 112 17.56 3.33 3.35
CA TYR A 112 18.73 2.69 3.94
C TYR A 112 19.92 3.65 4.07
N LEU A 113 20.20 4.48 3.08
CA LEU A 113 21.34 5.41 3.11
C LEU A 113 21.12 6.60 4.06
N PHE A 114 19.92 7.14 4.13
CA PHE A 114 19.66 8.43 4.77
C PHE A 114 18.87 8.34 6.09
N ALA A 115 18.21 7.21 6.38
CA ALA A 115 17.53 7.07 7.66
C ALA A 115 18.54 6.95 8.82
N THR A 116 18.38 7.81 9.81
CA THR A 116 19.24 7.88 11.00
C THR A 116 18.71 7.05 12.18
N ALA A 117 17.43 6.65 12.10
CA ALA A 117 16.80 5.88 13.16
C ALA A 117 17.28 4.41 13.15
N LEU A 118 17.60 3.89 14.33
CA LEU A 118 18.01 2.50 14.58
C LEU A 118 19.18 2.06 13.69
N PRO A 119 20.34 2.73 13.76
CA PRO A 119 21.49 2.43 12.89
C PRO A 119 21.99 1.00 13.02
N GLU A 120 21.88 0.39 14.21
CA GLU A 120 22.26 -1.00 14.49
C GLU A 120 21.39 -2.04 13.74
N TYR A 121 20.15 -1.70 13.40
CA TYR A 121 19.22 -2.55 12.65
C TYR A 121 19.14 -2.21 11.15
N ARG A 122 19.95 -1.28 10.66
CA ARG A 122 19.84 -0.70 9.31
C ARG A 122 19.79 -1.75 8.21
N VAL A 123 20.67 -2.76 8.27
CA VAL A 123 20.70 -3.86 7.29
C VAL A 123 19.44 -4.73 7.40
N LEU A 124 18.99 -5.04 8.62
CA LEU A 124 17.78 -5.82 8.85
C LEU A 124 16.53 -5.10 8.37
N LEU A 125 16.43 -3.79 8.66
CA LEU A 125 15.35 -2.92 8.19
C LEU A 125 15.29 -2.83 6.66
N TYR A 126 16.42 -2.95 5.99
CA TYR A 126 16.50 -3.01 4.53
C TYR A 126 16.14 -4.40 3.98
N CYS A 127 16.79 -5.45 4.50
CA CYS A 127 16.69 -6.78 3.91
C CYS A 127 15.37 -7.50 4.25
N ILE A 128 14.87 -7.42 5.49
CA ILE A 128 13.68 -8.17 5.92
C ILE A 128 12.45 -7.85 5.05
N PRO A 129 12.08 -6.59 4.78
CA PRO A 129 10.95 -6.28 3.91
C PRO A 129 11.13 -6.77 2.48
N LEU A 130 12.35 -6.79 1.95
CA LEU A 130 12.65 -7.34 0.63
C LEU A 130 12.55 -8.87 0.62
N LEU A 131 12.97 -9.56 1.68
CA LEU A 131 12.80 -11.01 1.82
C LEU A 131 11.31 -11.39 1.90
N LEU A 132 10.49 -10.62 2.61
CA LEU A 132 9.04 -10.79 2.63
C LEU A 132 8.45 -10.72 1.23
N LEU A 133 8.82 -9.70 0.46
CA LEU A 133 8.34 -9.51 -0.90
C LEU A 133 8.78 -10.65 -1.82
N THR A 134 10.03 -11.08 -1.71
CA THR A 134 10.63 -11.99 -2.70
C THR A 134 10.36 -13.46 -2.40
N LEU A 135 10.65 -13.89 -1.18
CA LEU A 135 10.54 -15.31 -0.82
C LEU A 135 9.11 -15.71 -0.49
N ALA A 136 8.39 -14.91 0.30
CA ALA A 136 7.04 -15.28 0.71
C ALA A 136 6.04 -15.24 -0.46
N ASP A 137 6.14 -14.24 -1.36
CA ASP A 137 5.32 -14.17 -2.57
C ASP A 137 5.64 -15.33 -3.54
N ALA A 138 6.90 -15.70 -3.68
CA ALA A 138 7.29 -16.85 -4.51
C ALA A 138 6.73 -18.17 -3.92
N ALA A 139 6.89 -18.38 -2.61
CA ALA A 139 6.34 -19.55 -1.92
C ALA A 139 4.82 -19.66 -2.06
N ALA A 140 4.10 -18.54 -1.85
CA ALA A 140 2.65 -18.48 -2.01
C ALA A 140 2.19 -18.88 -3.41
N ALA A 141 2.83 -18.32 -4.44
CA ALA A 141 2.47 -18.59 -5.82
C ALA A 141 2.75 -20.05 -6.21
N LEU A 142 3.92 -20.58 -5.87
CA LEU A 142 4.28 -21.95 -6.21
C LEU A 142 3.43 -22.99 -5.48
N VAL A 143 3.18 -22.80 -4.18
CA VAL A 143 2.30 -23.69 -3.41
C VAL A 143 0.85 -23.56 -3.87
N GLY A 144 0.37 -22.32 -4.09
CA GLY A 144 -0.98 -22.05 -4.54
C GLY A 144 -1.31 -22.69 -5.91
N ILE A 145 -0.36 -22.70 -6.84
CA ILE A 145 -0.54 -23.31 -8.16
C ILE A 145 -0.53 -24.83 -8.07
N ASN A 146 0.43 -25.41 -7.34
CA ASN A 146 0.63 -26.86 -7.33
C ASN A 146 -0.28 -27.60 -6.35
N TYR A 147 -0.67 -26.97 -5.25
CA TYR A 147 -1.40 -27.62 -4.13
C TYR A 147 -2.68 -26.90 -3.73
N GLY A 148 -3.01 -25.74 -4.36
CA GLY A 148 -4.17 -24.93 -3.98
C GLY A 148 -5.49 -25.60 -4.33
N SER A 149 -6.19 -26.13 -3.31
CA SER A 149 -7.51 -26.77 -3.40
C SER A 149 -8.63 -25.84 -2.94
N LEU A 150 -8.45 -25.14 -1.81
CA LEU A 150 -9.42 -24.21 -1.26
C LEU A 150 -9.19 -22.80 -1.84
N ARG A 151 -9.97 -22.45 -2.85
CA ARG A 151 -9.84 -21.18 -3.57
C ARG A 151 -10.84 -20.15 -3.09
N PHE A 152 -10.43 -18.90 -3.08
CA PHE A 152 -11.26 -17.74 -2.76
C PHE A 152 -11.00 -16.59 -3.72
N ASP A 153 -12.04 -15.75 -3.93
CA ASP A 153 -11.92 -14.57 -4.78
C ASP A 153 -11.08 -13.50 -4.11
N ALA A 154 -9.98 -13.12 -4.75
CA ALA A 154 -9.15 -11.99 -4.38
C ALA A 154 -9.26 -10.89 -5.45
N SER A 155 -8.69 -9.71 -5.16
CA SER A 155 -8.77 -8.55 -6.06
C SER A 155 -8.17 -8.80 -7.44
N ASP A 156 -7.20 -9.70 -7.54
CA ASP A 156 -6.42 -9.98 -8.76
C ASP A 156 -6.64 -11.41 -9.30
N GLY A 157 -7.78 -12.02 -8.97
CA GLY A 157 -8.17 -13.36 -9.38
C GLY A 157 -8.28 -14.34 -8.20
N MET A 158 -8.31 -15.64 -8.52
CA MET A 158 -8.44 -16.68 -7.50
C MET A 158 -7.12 -16.91 -6.77
N LYS A 159 -7.16 -16.81 -5.44
CA LYS A 159 -6.06 -17.22 -4.54
C LYS A 159 -6.45 -18.50 -3.79
N SER A 160 -5.48 -19.17 -3.19
CA SER A 160 -5.73 -20.38 -2.41
C SER A 160 -5.34 -20.22 -0.94
N THR A 161 -6.04 -20.91 -0.07
CA THR A 161 -5.73 -20.93 1.37
C THR A 161 -4.36 -21.53 1.63
N GLU A 162 -3.99 -22.59 0.88
CA GLU A 162 -2.68 -23.23 0.97
C GLU A 162 -1.54 -22.27 0.55
N GLY A 163 -1.76 -21.48 -0.51
CA GLY A 163 -0.83 -20.44 -0.91
C GLY A 163 -0.67 -19.36 0.15
N SER A 164 -1.78 -18.91 0.77
CA SER A 164 -1.73 -17.92 1.85
C SER A 164 -1.03 -18.46 3.11
N LEU A 165 -1.22 -19.74 3.44
CA LEU A 165 -0.50 -20.37 4.54
C LEU A 165 1.00 -20.49 4.25
N ALA A 166 1.37 -20.86 3.02
CA ALA A 166 2.78 -20.89 2.60
C ALA A 166 3.41 -19.50 2.65
N PHE A 167 2.67 -18.45 2.22
CA PHE A 167 3.08 -17.06 2.39
C PHE A 167 3.39 -16.75 3.86
N PHE A 168 2.42 -17.02 4.74
CA PHE A 168 2.55 -16.74 6.17
C PHE A 168 3.78 -17.44 6.79
N LEU A 169 3.95 -18.74 6.55
CA LEU A 169 5.07 -19.50 7.10
C LEU A 169 6.43 -19.01 6.58
N CYS A 170 6.52 -18.75 5.28
CA CYS A 170 7.74 -18.22 4.68
C CYS A 170 8.04 -16.80 5.18
N ALA A 171 7.03 -15.93 5.25
CA ALA A 171 7.14 -14.58 5.79
C ALA A 171 7.60 -14.59 7.26
N PHE A 172 7.03 -15.48 8.08
CA PHE A 172 7.44 -15.65 9.47
C PHE A 172 8.95 -15.98 9.56
N LEU A 173 9.42 -16.94 8.77
CA LEU A 173 10.85 -17.31 8.76
C LEU A 173 11.74 -16.18 8.23
N CYS A 174 11.30 -15.44 7.20
CA CYS A 174 12.01 -14.29 6.65
C CYS A 174 12.21 -13.14 7.66
N VAL A 175 11.37 -13.05 8.69
CA VAL A 175 11.50 -12.06 9.76
C VAL A 175 12.23 -12.66 10.96
N HIS A 176 11.78 -13.82 11.44
CA HIS A 176 12.25 -14.42 12.68
C HIS A 176 13.73 -14.79 12.64
N ILE A 177 14.16 -15.45 11.55
CA ILE A 177 15.56 -15.92 11.45
C ILE A 177 16.55 -14.75 11.40
N PRO A 178 16.39 -13.73 10.52
CA PRO A 178 17.31 -12.59 10.50
C PRO A 178 17.33 -11.81 11.81
N LEU A 179 16.18 -11.60 12.48
CA LEU A 179 16.13 -10.92 13.77
C LEU A 179 16.81 -11.73 14.86
N LEU A 180 16.56 -13.04 14.92
CA LEU A 180 17.14 -13.92 15.93
C LEU A 180 18.66 -14.01 15.83
N LEU A 181 19.20 -14.03 14.59
CA LEU A 181 20.63 -14.21 14.36
C LEU A 181 21.42 -12.89 14.21
N GLY A 182 20.74 -11.82 13.77
CA GLY A 182 21.39 -10.55 13.39
C GLY A 182 21.05 -9.38 14.31
N SER A 183 20.31 -9.58 15.40
CA SER A 183 19.93 -8.51 16.33
C SER A 183 20.10 -8.91 17.79
N ASN A 184 20.09 -7.90 18.67
CA ASN A 184 20.05 -8.08 20.12
C ASN A 184 18.63 -8.08 20.69
N THR A 185 17.61 -8.15 19.82
CA THR A 185 16.20 -8.20 20.21
C THR A 185 15.93 -9.49 20.98
N GLY A 186 15.13 -9.42 22.05
CA GLY A 186 14.79 -10.59 22.87
C GLY A 186 14.08 -11.69 22.06
N ARG A 187 14.18 -12.93 22.51
CA ARG A 187 13.59 -14.08 21.80
C ARG A 187 12.07 -14.00 21.68
N VAL A 188 11.39 -13.49 22.71
CA VAL A 188 9.94 -13.32 22.71
C VAL A 188 9.55 -12.20 21.76
N GLU A 189 10.25 -11.07 21.80
CA GLU A 189 10.04 -9.95 20.91
C GLU A 189 10.24 -10.36 19.44
N THR A 190 11.33 -11.08 19.12
CA THR A 190 11.55 -11.55 17.73
C THR A 190 10.44 -12.48 17.24
N LEU A 191 9.91 -13.35 18.13
CA LEU A 191 8.79 -14.23 17.81
C LEU A 191 7.51 -13.43 17.51
N LEU A 192 7.18 -12.48 18.40
CA LEU A 192 5.97 -11.65 18.26
C LEU A 192 6.06 -10.71 17.05
N ILE A 193 7.22 -10.10 16.80
CA ILE A 193 7.46 -9.27 15.61
C ILE A 193 7.30 -10.11 14.34
N ALA A 194 7.90 -11.30 14.30
CA ALA A 194 7.78 -12.18 13.14
C ALA A 194 6.33 -12.61 12.89
N LEU A 195 5.59 -12.95 13.96
CA LEU A 195 4.17 -13.29 13.87
C LEU A 195 3.34 -12.11 13.31
N LEU A 196 3.53 -10.91 13.86
CA LEU A 196 2.83 -9.70 13.40
C LEU A 196 3.14 -9.36 11.95
N MET A 197 4.42 -9.35 11.60
CA MET A 197 4.86 -9.03 10.24
C MET A 197 4.33 -10.04 9.22
N ALA A 198 4.36 -11.34 9.55
CA ALA A 198 3.85 -12.40 8.68
C ALA A 198 2.32 -12.31 8.49
N LEU A 199 1.57 -12.09 9.58
CA LEU A 199 0.11 -11.91 9.51
C LEU A 199 -0.25 -10.69 8.67
N LEU A 200 0.35 -9.54 8.95
CA LEU A 200 0.04 -8.30 8.22
C LEU A 200 0.47 -8.40 6.75
N ALA A 201 1.66 -8.93 6.45
CA ALA A 201 2.11 -9.13 5.08
C ALA A 201 1.18 -10.05 4.30
N MET A 202 0.71 -11.15 4.90
CA MET A 202 -0.28 -12.05 4.30
C MET A 202 -1.62 -11.32 4.02
N LEU A 203 -2.08 -10.46 4.94
CA LEU A 203 -3.30 -9.69 4.74
C LEU A 203 -3.15 -8.64 3.64
N PHE A 204 -1.99 -7.97 3.54
CA PHE A 204 -1.67 -7.04 2.44
C PHE A 204 -1.61 -7.77 1.09
N GLU A 205 -0.99 -8.95 1.04
CA GLU A 205 -0.94 -9.78 -0.15
C GLU A 205 -2.35 -10.22 -0.59
N ALA A 206 -3.23 -10.55 0.35
CA ALA A 206 -4.60 -10.96 0.06
C ALA A 206 -5.46 -9.87 -0.61
N ILE A 207 -5.17 -8.59 -0.36
CA ILE A 207 -5.88 -7.45 -0.96
C ILE A 207 -5.14 -6.82 -2.13
N ALA A 208 -3.88 -7.18 -2.37
CA ALA A 208 -3.07 -6.62 -3.44
C ALA A 208 -3.68 -6.87 -4.83
N TRP A 209 -3.52 -5.89 -5.70
CA TRP A 209 -4.00 -5.95 -7.08
C TRP A 209 -2.97 -5.29 -8.01
N ALA A 210 -2.91 -5.76 -9.26
CA ALA A 210 -2.05 -5.23 -10.32
C ALA A 210 -0.55 -5.13 -9.95
N GLY A 211 -0.07 -5.94 -9.00
CA GLY A 211 1.31 -5.95 -8.55
C GLY A 211 1.68 -4.87 -7.54
N LEU A 212 0.69 -4.20 -6.92
CA LEU A 212 0.91 -3.13 -5.93
C LEU A 212 1.58 -3.64 -4.64
N ASP A 213 1.45 -4.92 -4.33
CA ASP A 213 2.20 -5.62 -3.28
C ASP A 213 3.71 -5.41 -3.40
N ASN A 214 4.26 -5.39 -4.63
CA ASN A 214 5.68 -5.16 -4.86
C ASN A 214 6.18 -3.79 -4.39
N LEU A 215 5.29 -2.81 -4.21
CA LEU A 215 5.61 -1.49 -3.67
C LEU A 215 5.22 -1.37 -2.19
N ILE A 216 4.01 -1.82 -1.84
CA ILE A 216 3.46 -1.61 -0.50
C ILE A 216 4.17 -2.50 0.53
N LEU A 217 4.40 -3.78 0.24
CA LEU A 217 5.00 -4.70 1.21
C LEU A 217 6.37 -4.25 1.72
N PRO A 218 7.33 -3.82 0.86
CA PRO A 218 8.61 -3.33 1.35
C PRO A 218 8.49 -2.06 2.19
N LEU A 219 7.70 -1.08 1.74
CA LEU A 219 7.57 0.21 2.43
C LEU A 219 6.84 0.09 3.76
N VAL A 220 5.71 -0.59 3.78
CA VAL A 220 4.94 -0.85 5.00
C VAL A 220 5.71 -1.77 5.93
N GLY A 221 6.36 -2.80 5.37
CA GLY A 221 7.22 -3.72 6.11
C GLY A 221 8.36 -3.00 6.83
N TYR A 222 9.04 -2.08 6.16
CA TYR A 222 10.06 -1.22 6.78
C TYR A 222 9.49 -0.40 7.94
N LEU A 223 8.38 0.31 7.70
CA LEU A 223 7.78 1.18 8.72
C LEU A 223 7.31 0.42 9.95
N LEU A 224 6.63 -0.70 9.74
CA LEU A 224 6.13 -1.54 10.83
C LEU A 224 7.27 -2.19 11.60
N LEU A 225 8.27 -2.75 10.91
CA LEU A 225 9.44 -3.37 11.55
C LEU A 225 10.20 -2.34 12.39
N ARG A 226 10.42 -1.13 11.85
CA ARG A 226 11.08 -0.03 12.57
C ARG A 226 10.36 0.32 13.88
N ILE A 227 9.02 0.34 13.86
CA ILE A 227 8.23 0.62 15.07
C ILE A 227 8.28 -0.55 16.02
N TYR A 228 8.10 -1.78 15.53
CA TYR A 228 8.00 -2.97 16.37
C TYR A 228 9.30 -3.28 17.11
N LEU A 229 10.46 -2.95 16.54
CA LEU A 229 11.75 -3.09 17.20
C LEU A 229 11.90 -2.21 18.45
N GLY A 230 11.10 -1.15 18.59
CA GLY A 230 11.09 -0.27 19.78
C GLY A 230 10.00 -0.60 20.80
N LEU A 231 9.18 -1.64 20.57
CA LEU A 231 8.06 -1.96 21.45
C LEU A 231 8.44 -3.02 22.50
N SER A 232 7.83 -2.90 23.68
CA SER A 232 7.87 -3.91 24.72
C SER A 232 7.05 -5.16 24.36
N VAL A 233 7.31 -6.30 25.04
CA VAL A 233 6.54 -7.55 24.85
C VAL A 233 5.04 -7.31 24.98
N VAL A 234 4.59 -6.58 26.02
CA VAL A 234 3.17 -6.31 26.27
C VAL A 234 2.53 -5.52 25.12
N GLU A 235 3.25 -4.53 24.57
CA GLU A 235 2.76 -3.77 23.44
C GLU A 235 2.67 -4.62 22.17
N LEU A 236 3.64 -5.52 21.95
CA LEU A 236 3.62 -6.46 20.84
C LEU A 236 2.47 -7.47 20.97
N GLU A 237 2.24 -8.04 22.17
CA GLU A 237 1.09 -8.92 22.43
C GLU A 237 -0.24 -8.22 22.16
N MET A 238 -0.39 -6.95 22.58
CA MET A 238 -1.58 -6.16 22.29
C MET A 238 -1.77 -5.97 20.77
N ARG A 239 -0.70 -5.75 20.01
CA ARG A 239 -0.77 -5.63 18.55
C ARG A 239 -1.15 -6.95 17.88
N VAL A 240 -0.64 -8.10 18.38
CA VAL A 240 -1.06 -9.42 17.91
C VAL A 240 -2.56 -9.61 18.16
N ALA A 241 -3.02 -9.34 19.38
CA ALA A 241 -4.43 -9.47 19.74
C ALA A 241 -5.33 -8.57 18.86
N MET A 242 -4.91 -7.34 18.59
CA MET A 242 -5.64 -6.43 17.70
C MET A 242 -5.66 -6.93 16.25
N THR A 243 -4.55 -7.46 15.73
CA THR A 243 -4.48 -8.01 14.38
C THR A 243 -5.39 -9.23 14.23
N VAL A 244 -5.37 -10.14 15.20
CA VAL A 244 -6.27 -11.30 15.25
C VAL A 244 -7.73 -10.85 15.40
N GLY A 245 -8.00 -9.87 16.27
CA GLY A 245 -9.33 -9.29 16.44
C GLY A 245 -9.87 -8.67 15.14
N LEU A 246 -9.01 -7.99 14.37
CA LEU A 246 -9.33 -7.47 13.04
C LEU A 246 -9.70 -8.59 12.07
N MET A 247 -8.95 -9.68 12.03
CA MET A 247 -9.26 -10.84 11.18
C MET A 247 -10.61 -11.45 11.55
N VAL A 248 -10.87 -11.66 12.84
CA VAL A 248 -12.15 -12.16 13.33
C VAL A 248 -13.29 -11.20 12.97
N PHE A 249 -13.10 -9.90 13.16
CA PHE A 249 -14.08 -8.88 12.76
C PHE A 249 -14.41 -8.96 11.27
N VAL A 250 -13.42 -9.06 10.38
CA VAL A 250 -13.63 -9.18 8.93
C VAL A 250 -14.42 -10.44 8.62
N LEU A 251 -14.09 -11.59 9.22
CA LEU A 251 -14.80 -12.87 9.01
C LEU A 251 -16.26 -12.81 9.45
N LEU A 252 -16.55 -12.18 10.59
CA LEU A 252 -17.90 -12.06 11.12
C LEU A 252 -18.75 -10.99 10.41
N TYR A 253 -18.12 -9.91 9.93
CA TYR A 253 -18.85 -8.76 9.42
C TYR A 253 -18.98 -8.74 7.88
N ARG A 254 -18.24 -9.58 7.15
CA ARG A 254 -18.21 -9.62 5.67
C ARG A 254 -19.58 -9.76 5.00
N THR A 255 -20.55 -10.37 5.67
CA THR A 255 -21.92 -10.56 5.16
C THR A 255 -22.87 -9.42 5.50
N ARG A 256 -22.47 -8.49 6.38
CA ARG A 256 -23.32 -7.40 6.90
C ARG A 256 -22.96 -6.02 6.31
N THR A 257 -22.06 -5.95 5.34
CA THR A 257 -21.57 -4.71 4.74
C THR A 257 -21.72 -4.70 3.22
N THR A 258 -21.77 -3.51 2.63
CA THR A 258 -21.72 -3.31 1.16
C THR A 258 -20.29 -3.45 0.60
N LEU A 259 -19.29 -3.56 1.46
CA LEU A 259 -17.91 -3.81 1.04
C LEU A 259 -17.71 -5.30 0.75
N LEU A 260 -17.09 -5.61 -0.39
CA LEU A 260 -16.62 -6.98 -0.66
C LEU A 260 -15.56 -7.36 0.38
N GLY A 261 -15.30 -8.66 0.57
CA GLY A 261 -14.37 -9.13 1.61
C GLY A 261 -13.00 -8.48 1.55
N SER A 262 -12.42 -8.31 0.34
CA SER A 262 -11.14 -7.62 0.13
C SER A 262 -11.22 -6.11 0.46
N ALA A 263 -12.33 -5.46 0.17
CA ALA A 263 -12.55 -4.05 0.50
C ALA A 263 -12.71 -3.84 2.02
N LEU A 264 -13.44 -4.71 2.70
CA LEU A 264 -13.58 -4.65 4.15
C LEU A 264 -12.23 -4.85 4.83
N LEU A 265 -11.46 -5.87 4.40
CA LEU A 265 -10.11 -6.11 4.89
C LEU A 265 -9.20 -4.91 4.64
N GLY A 266 -9.25 -4.32 3.43
CA GLY A 266 -8.49 -3.11 3.09
C GLY A 266 -8.84 -1.92 3.99
N ALA A 267 -10.13 -1.67 4.25
CA ALA A 267 -10.56 -0.60 5.15
C ALA A 267 -10.05 -0.83 6.59
N CYS A 268 -10.10 -2.06 7.07
CA CYS A 268 -9.55 -2.44 8.38
C CYS A 268 -8.03 -2.25 8.44
N LEU A 269 -7.30 -2.61 7.37
CA LEU A 269 -5.85 -2.39 7.29
C LEU A 269 -5.49 -0.89 7.23
N VAL A 270 -6.28 -0.05 6.55
CA VAL A 270 -6.13 1.41 6.59
C VAL A 270 -6.28 1.92 8.03
N GLY A 271 -7.29 1.46 8.77
CA GLY A 271 -7.46 1.79 10.18
C GLY A 271 -6.28 1.31 11.03
N TYR A 272 -5.84 0.08 10.83
CA TYR A 272 -4.69 -0.48 11.53
C TYR A 272 -3.41 0.35 11.28
N LEU A 273 -3.10 0.68 10.03
CA LEU A 273 -1.94 1.51 9.68
C LEU A 273 -2.04 2.90 10.30
N SER A 274 -3.21 3.52 10.26
CA SER A 274 -3.45 4.83 10.86
C SER A 274 -3.12 4.82 12.35
N TRP A 275 -3.55 3.77 13.07
CA TRP A 275 -3.24 3.58 14.47
C TRP A 275 -1.78 3.18 14.72
N ALA A 276 -1.27 2.20 13.98
CA ALA A 276 0.06 1.63 14.20
C ALA A 276 1.18 2.64 13.90
N LEU A 277 1.01 3.46 12.88
CA LEU A 277 1.99 4.45 12.44
C LEU A 277 1.73 5.84 13.06
N GLY A 278 0.48 6.26 13.18
CA GLY A 278 0.11 7.62 13.63
C GLY A 278 -0.29 7.69 15.11
N GLY A 279 -0.74 6.57 15.68
CA GLY A 279 -1.34 6.55 17.01
C GLY A 279 -2.86 6.70 16.98
N TRP A 280 -3.49 6.68 18.16
CA TRP A 280 -4.95 6.62 18.30
C TRP A 280 -5.67 7.83 17.69
N ARG A 281 -5.06 9.03 17.71
CA ARG A 281 -5.63 10.27 17.12
C ARG A 281 -5.86 10.11 15.62
N TRP A 282 -4.94 9.46 14.91
CA TRP A 282 -5.01 9.26 13.47
C TRP A 282 -6.10 8.26 13.05
N LEU A 283 -6.53 7.38 13.97
CA LEU A 283 -7.61 6.45 13.73
C LEU A 283 -8.97 7.15 13.59
N ALA A 284 -9.13 8.36 14.15
CA ALA A 284 -10.39 9.11 14.11
C ALA A 284 -10.87 9.39 12.68
N SER A 285 -9.98 9.77 11.76
CA SER A 285 -10.36 10.14 10.39
C SER A 285 -10.93 8.96 9.60
N PRO A 286 -10.26 7.79 9.46
CA PRO A 286 -10.84 6.64 8.75
C PRO A 286 -12.11 6.10 9.42
N ILE A 287 -12.21 6.12 10.75
CA ILE A 287 -13.46 5.76 11.46
C ILE A 287 -14.58 6.73 11.07
N THR A 288 -14.31 8.04 11.08
CA THR A 288 -15.32 9.04 10.72
C THR A 288 -15.80 8.86 9.28
N VAL A 289 -14.90 8.57 8.34
CA VAL A 289 -15.30 8.26 6.95
C VAL A 289 -16.18 7.01 6.89
N PHE A 290 -15.79 5.94 7.58
CA PHE A 290 -16.55 4.68 7.60
C PHE A 290 -17.93 4.86 8.23
N VAL A 291 -18.00 5.50 9.40
CA VAL A 291 -19.26 5.81 10.11
C VAL A 291 -20.11 6.80 9.31
N GLY A 292 -19.49 7.88 8.80
CA GLY A 292 -20.17 8.87 7.96
C GLY A 292 -20.77 8.22 6.69
N TYR A 293 -20.02 7.34 6.03
CA TYR A 293 -20.54 6.59 4.90
C TYR A 293 -21.74 5.72 5.30
N THR A 294 -21.69 5.01 6.41
CA THR A 294 -22.75 4.08 6.83
C THR A 294 -24.00 4.78 7.35
N LEU A 295 -23.84 5.84 8.14
CA LEU A 295 -24.97 6.59 8.73
C LEU A 295 -25.67 7.50 7.72
N LEU A 296 -24.91 8.14 6.86
CA LEU A 296 -25.43 9.03 5.84
C LEU A 296 -25.91 8.30 4.59
N SER A 297 -25.78 6.95 4.55
CA SER A 297 -26.32 6.13 3.50
C SER A 297 -27.81 5.89 3.71
N PRO A 298 -28.76 6.51 2.93
CA PRO A 298 -30.14 6.05 2.92
C PRO A 298 -30.15 4.55 2.58
N ARG A 299 -30.91 3.80 3.34
CA ARG A 299 -31.11 2.37 3.11
C ARG A 299 -32.13 2.14 1.97
N THR A 300 -31.87 2.72 0.79
CA THR A 300 -32.67 2.45 -0.40
C THR A 300 -32.20 1.10 -0.96
N GLU A 301 -33.14 0.33 -1.54
CA GLU A 301 -32.83 -1.00 -2.16
C GLU A 301 -31.73 -0.85 -3.22
N ALA A 302 -31.74 0.21 -4.00
CA ALA A 302 -30.72 0.48 -5.02
C ALA A 302 -29.30 0.68 -4.42
N ASN A 303 -29.18 1.27 -3.21
CA ASN A 303 -27.89 1.46 -2.53
C ASN A 303 -27.41 0.16 -1.83
N SER A 304 -28.31 -0.71 -1.39
CA SER A 304 -27.96 -2.00 -0.78
C SER A 304 -27.35 -3.00 -1.78
N GLN A 305 -27.64 -2.81 -3.08
CA GLN A 305 -27.11 -3.66 -4.16
C GLN A 305 -25.73 -3.21 -4.66
N ARG A 306 -25.26 -1.97 -4.34
CA ARG A 306 -23.95 -1.45 -4.76
C ARG A 306 -22.84 -2.03 -3.88
N LYS A 307 -22.17 -3.04 -4.39
CA LYS A 307 -20.98 -3.60 -3.74
C LYS A 307 -19.73 -2.80 -4.14
N HIS A 308 -18.92 -2.46 -3.16
CA HIS A 308 -17.66 -1.76 -3.36
C HIS A 308 -16.49 -2.73 -3.21
N ASN A 309 -15.59 -2.69 -4.19
CA ASN A 309 -14.36 -3.49 -4.21
C ASN A 309 -13.19 -2.73 -3.57
N ILE A 310 -12.01 -3.34 -3.54
CA ILE A 310 -10.79 -2.77 -2.97
C ILE A 310 -10.39 -1.42 -3.61
N HIS A 311 -10.69 -1.21 -4.90
CA HIS A 311 -10.35 0.04 -5.59
C HIS A 311 -11.01 1.26 -4.94
N ALA A 312 -12.24 1.09 -4.42
CA ALA A 312 -12.92 2.15 -3.67
C ALA A 312 -12.14 2.53 -2.40
N VAL A 313 -11.69 1.55 -1.63
CA VAL A 313 -10.94 1.78 -0.39
C VAL A 313 -9.58 2.42 -0.69
N VAL A 314 -8.87 1.91 -1.68
CA VAL A 314 -7.57 2.48 -2.09
C VAL A 314 -7.75 3.92 -2.59
N ALA A 315 -8.74 4.19 -3.44
CA ALA A 315 -9.00 5.55 -3.93
C ALA A 315 -9.29 6.53 -2.78
N VAL A 316 -10.02 6.10 -1.75
CA VAL A 316 -10.35 6.91 -0.58
C VAL A 316 -9.16 7.13 0.34
N SER A 317 -8.28 6.14 0.49
CA SER A 317 -7.21 6.17 1.51
C SER A 317 -5.82 6.52 0.97
N ALA A 318 -5.59 6.46 -0.35
CA ALA A 318 -4.25 6.59 -0.94
C ALA A 318 -3.56 7.91 -0.57
N ALA A 319 -4.24 9.05 -0.70
CA ALA A 319 -3.66 10.35 -0.37
C ALA A 319 -3.38 10.49 1.13
N SER A 320 -4.31 10.05 1.98
CA SER A 320 -4.13 10.07 3.44
C SER A 320 -2.96 9.18 3.87
N LEU A 321 -2.90 7.95 3.36
CA LEU A 321 -1.77 7.04 3.66
C LEU A 321 -0.44 7.59 3.14
N ALA A 322 -0.43 8.28 1.99
CA ALA A 322 0.78 8.94 1.50
C ALA A 322 1.30 9.98 2.50
N TRP A 323 0.43 10.84 3.07
CA TRP A 323 0.81 11.80 4.11
C TRP A 323 1.30 11.11 5.39
N LEU A 324 0.63 10.03 5.82
CA LEU A 324 1.05 9.25 6.97
C LEU A 324 2.43 8.59 6.76
N PHE A 325 2.68 8.06 5.56
CA PHE A 325 3.98 7.46 5.24
C PHE A 325 5.08 8.51 5.15
N LEU A 326 4.83 9.66 4.53
CA LEU A 326 5.79 10.77 4.50
C LEU A 326 6.14 11.24 5.92
N TYR A 327 5.13 11.39 6.79
CA TYR A 327 5.35 11.72 8.20
C TYR A 327 6.33 10.74 8.85
N ARG A 328 6.14 9.44 8.66
CA ARG A 328 6.95 8.41 9.32
C ARG A 328 8.28 8.12 8.62
N LEU A 329 8.35 8.22 7.31
CA LEU A 329 9.59 7.98 6.56
C LEU A 329 10.60 9.10 6.73
N LEU A 330 10.12 10.34 6.83
CA LEU A 330 10.97 11.53 6.91
C LEU A 330 11.07 12.12 8.32
N ASP A 331 10.49 11.44 9.34
CA ASP A 331 10.44 11.89 10.73
C ASP A 331 9.99 13.37 10.89
N LEU A 332 8.90 13.71 10.20
CA LEU A 332 8.39 15.07 10.08
C LEU A 332 7.51 15.47 11.29
N LEU A 333 7.06 16.73 11.33
CA LEU A 333 6.24 17.25 12.43
C LEU A 333 4.82 16.68 12.39
N GLU A 334 4.40 16.01 13.46
CA GLU A 334 3.09 15.34 13.56
C GLU A 334 1.90 16.29 13.26
N PRO A 335 1.78 17.48 13.85
CA PRO A 335 0.60 18.31 13.68
C PRO A 335 0.27 18.65 12.23
N ALA A 336 1.31 18.99 11.44
CA ALA A 336 1.19 19.34 10.03
C ALA A 336 0.68 18.16 9.19
N TYR A 337 1.25 16.98 9.40
CA TYR A 337 0.89 15.79 8.63
C TYR A 337 -0.41 15.15 9.09
N PHE A 338 -0.76 15.25 10.37
CA PHE A 338 -2.08 14.88 10.87
C PHE A 338 -3.19 15.75 10.26
N TYR A 339 -2.92 17.05 10.09
CA TYR A 339 -3.80 17.94 9.36
C TYR A 339 -4.00 17.54 7.90
N LEU A 340 -2.91 17.31 7.14
CA LEU A 340 -2.96 16.90 5.73
C LEU A 340 -3.65 15.54 5.54
N PHE A 341 -3.39 14.60 6.42
CA PHE A 341 -4.06 13.29 6.48
C PHE A 341 -5.57 13.44 6.66
N THR A 342 -5.98 14.28 7.61
CA THR A 342 -7.40 14.55 7.87
C THR A 342 -8.05 15.26 6.70
N LEU A 343 -7.37 16.25 6.10
CA LEU A 343 -7.84 16.99 4.92
C LEU A 343 -8.05 16.05 3.71
N ALA A 344 -7.16 15.10 3.49
CA ALA A 344 -7.33 14.12 2.43
C ALA A 344 -8.60 13.29 2.62
N PHE A 345 -8.89 12.82 3.84
CA PHE A 345 -10.13 12.10 4.13
C PHE A 345 -11.37 13.00 4.05
N ALA A 346 -11.27 14.28 4.45
CA ALA A 346 -12.37 15.25 4.31
C ALA A 346 -12.75 15.48 2.85
N ALA A 347 -11.75 15.66 1.98
CA ALA A 347 -11.93 15.75 0.54
C ALA A 347 -12.62 14.50 -0.03
N GLN A 348 -12.20 13.32 0.41
CA GLN A 348 -12.80 12.05 0.00
C GLN A 348 -14.26 11.93 0.46
N LEU A 349 -14.56 12.30 1.68
CA LEU A 349 -15.95 12.24 2.18
C LEU A 349 -16.86 13.20 1.40
N ALA A 350 -16.38 14.39 1.02
CA ALA A 350 -17.11 15.31 0.15
C ALA A 350 -17.38 14.71 -1.24
N ILE A 351 -16.38 14.07 -1.85
CA ILE A 351 -16.52 13.37 -3.15
C ILE A 351 -17.54 12.22 -3.06
N ILE A 352 -17.46 11.41 -2.00
CA ILE A 352 -18.43 10.33 -1.73
C ILE A 352 -19.84 10.90 -1.59
N ALA A 353 -20.00 12.00 -0.86
CA ALA A 353 -21.29 12.66 -0.69
C ALA A 353 -21.86 13.16 -2.04
N ILE A 354 -21.04 13.77 -2.92
CA ILE A 354 -21.45 14.20 -4.26
C ILE A 354 -21.94 13.00 -5.09
N ALA A 355 -21.15 11.96 -5.17
CA ALA A 355 -21.48 10.77 -5.95
C ALA A 355 -22.79 10.15 -5.50
N ARG A 356 -23.11 10.26 -4.24
CA ARG A 356 -24.26 9.67 -3.61
C ARG A 356 -25.49 10.55 -3.68
N LEU A 357 -25.40 11.81 -3.20
CA LEU A 357 -26.53 12.75 -3.25
C LEU A 357 -26.91 13.10 -4.69
N GLY A 358 -25.93 13.16 -5.61
CA GLY A 358 -26.20 13.35 -7.04
C GLY A 358 -26.98 12.19 -7.67
N TYR A 359 -26.78 10.95 -7.17
CA TYR A 359 -27.55 9.79 -7.56
C TYR A 359 -28.94 9.76 -6.93
N ASP A 360 -29.02 9.98 -5.60
CA ASP A 360 -30.28 9.89 -4.85
C ASP A 360 -31.22 11.08 -5.18
N TYR A 361 -30.66 12.24 -5.51
CA TYR A 361 -31.40 13.48 -5.79
C TYR A 361 -30.99 14.11 -7.14
N PRO A 362 -31.32 13.48 -8.29
CA PRO A 362 -30.87 13.92 -9.63
C PRO A 362 -31.40 15.30 -10.04
N ARG A 363 -32.39 15.86 -9.33
CA ARG A 363 -32.96 17.18 -9.57
C ARG A 363 -32.24 18.31 -8.85
N LEU A 364 -31.34 18.01 -7.90
CA LEU A 364 -30.58 19.04 -7.22
C LEU A 364 -29.65 19.77 -8.20
N SER A 365 -29.65 21.11 -8.13
CA SER A 365 -28.70 21.91 -8.89
C SER A 365 -27.28 21.81 -8.30
N ALA A 366 -26.28 22.11 -9.11
CA ALA A 366 -24.87 21.94 -8.74
C ALA A 366 -24.47 22.72 -7.47
N VAL A 367 -24.91 23.96 -7.33
CA VAL A 367 -24.50 24.85 -6.23
C VAL A 367 -24.91 24.30 -4.85
N PRO A 368 -26.18 24.00 -4.56
CA PRO A 368 -26.56 23.45 -3.26
C PRO A 368 -25.98 22.04 -3.05
N LEU A 369 -25.85 21.20 -4.09
CA LEU A 369 -25.24 19.90 -3.99
C LEU A 369 -23.78 20.02 -3.51
N LEU A 370 -22.97 20.85 -4.20
CA LEU A 370 -21.58 21.07 -3.84
C LEU A 370 -21.44 21.70 -2.45
N GLY A 371 -22.25 22.73 -2.14
CA GLY A 371 -22.20 23.39 -0.84
C GLY A 371 -22.45 22.44 0.33
N VAL A 372 -23.51 21.61 0.23
CA VAL A 372 -23.81 20.60 1.26
C VAL A 372 -22.70 19.57 1.39
N CYS A 373 -22.19 19.03 0.27
CA CYS A 373 -21.16 18.01 0.29
C CYS A 373 -19.82 18.53 0.84
N ILE A 374 -19.42 19.76 0.48
CA ILE A 374 -18.21 20.40 1.00
C ILE A 374 -18.31 20.60 2.52
N LEU A 375 -19.41 21.17 2.99
CA LEU A 375 -19.63 21.40 4.42
C LEU A 375 -19.72 20.09 5.20
N GLN A 376 -20.33 19.06 4.62
CA GLN A 376 -20.42 17.74 5.22
C GLN A 376 -19.04 17.09 5.34
N GLY A 377 -18.23 17.06 4.26
CA GLY A 377 -16.89 16.51 4.26
C GLY A 377 -15.99 17.24 5.26
N TRP A 378 -16.01 18.56 5.24
CA TRP A 378 -15.24 19.39 6.17
C TRP A 378 -15.72 19.21 7.61
N GLY A 379 -17.00 19.38 7.89
CA GLY A 379 -17.52 19.36 9.27
C GLY A 379 -17.32 18.04 9.97
N LEU A 380 -17.62 16.93 9.30
CA LEU A 380 -17.48 15.59 9.91
C LEU A 380 -16.03 15.24 10.25
N LEU A 381 -15.05 15.71 9.48
CA LEU A 381 -13.63 15.41 9.73
C LEU A 381 -12.96 16.48 10.61
N PHE A 382 -13.27 17.75 10.40
CA PHE A 382 -12.58 18.83 11.10
C PHE A 382 -13.18 19.15 12.48
N VAL A 383 -14.43 18.79 12.77
CA VAL A 383 -14.96 18.88 14.15
C VAL A 383 -14.20 17.91 15.08
N PRO A 384 -14.07 16.60 14.78
CA PRO A 384 -13.19 15.72 15.57
C PRO A 384 -11.73 16.15 15.58
N TYR A 385 -11.20 16.62 14.44
CA TYR A 385 -9.83 17.14 14.36
C TYR A 385 -9.58 18.27 15.36
N LEU A 386 -10.48 19.28 15.44
CA LEU A 386 -10.36 20.38 16.38
C LEU A 386 -10.37 19.92 17.84
N VAL A 387 -11.17 18.90 18.17
CA VAL A 387 -11.16 18.29 19.51
C VAL A 387 -9.83 17.61 19.81
N LEU A 388 -9.30 16.86 18.85
CA LEU A 388 -8.06 16.07 19.03
C LEU A 388 -6.79 16.93 18.96
N ALA A 389 -6.81 18.01 18.19
CA ALA A 389 -5.68 18.90 17.96
C ALA A 389 -5.82 20.25 18.68
N TRP A 390 -6.73 20.37 19.66
CA TRP A 390 -7.03 21.66 20.33
C TRP A 390 -5.80 22.30 20.99
N SER A 391 -4.89 21.49 21.51
CA SER A 391 -3.63 21.95 22.11
C SER A 391 -2.55 22.34 21.12
N GLU A 392 -2.74 22.01 19.82
CA GLU A 392 -1.74 22.31 18.80
C GLU A 392 -1.86 23.77 18.32
N PRO A 393 -0.75 24.47 18.10
CA PRO A 393 -0.77 25.80 17.55
C PRO A 393 -1.43 25.81 16.17
N HIS A 394 -2.15 26.89 15.87
CA HIS A 394 -2.77 27.09 14.55
C HIS A 394 -3.87 26.10 14.14
N CYS A 395 -4.35 25.19 15.02
CA CYS A 395 -5.35 24.18 14.66
C CYS A 395 -6.62 24.77 14.03
N LEU A 396 -7.11 25.93 14.53
CA LEU A 396 -8.25 26.65 13.94
C LEU A 396 -7.95 27.20 12.55
N ILE A 397 -6.74 27.74 12.35
CA ILE A 397 -6.30 28.26 11.06
C ILE A 397 -6.25 27.12 10.05
N TYR A 398 -5.64 25.99 10.42
CA TYR A 398 -5.60 24.80 9.57
C TYR A 398 -6.99 24.26 9.23
N ALA A 399 -7.90 24.22 10.19
CA ALA A 399 -9.27 23.79 9.94
C ALA A 399 -10.01 24.72 8.95
N LEU A 400 -9.83 26.04 9.04
CA LEU A 400 -10.41 27.00 8.09
C LEU A 400 -9.78 26.88 6.70
N TRP A 401 -8.45 26.76 6.62
CA TRP A 401 -7.71 26.57 5.36
C TRP A 401 -7.96 25.21 4.70
N ALA A 402 -8.56 24.27 5.41
CA ALA A 402 -9.02 23.01 4.83
C ALA A 402 -10.20 23.18 3.87
N LEU A 403 -11.07 24.19 4.07
CA LEU A 403 -12.24 24.42 3.22
C LEU A 403 -11.89 24.59 1.73
N PRO A 404 -10.94 25.44 1.33
CA PRO A 404 -10.49 25.52 -0.08
C PRO A 404 -10.03 24.18 -0.65
N GLY A 405 -9.31 23.37 0.13
CA GLY A 405 -8.85 22.05 -0.31
C GLY A 405 -9.98 21.06 -0.55
N VAL A 406 -10.94 20.98 0.39
CA VAL A 406 -12.15 20.15 0.24
C VAL A 406 -13.00 20.66 -0.93
N ALA A 407 -13.14 21.98 -1.10
CA ALA A 407 -13.88 22.58 -2.21
C ALA A 407 -13.24 22.26 -3.56
N LEU A 408 -11.92 22.38 -3.69
CA LEU A 408 -11.19 22.05 -4.90
C LEU A 408 -11.41 20.58 -5.31
N ALA A 409 -11.28 19.66 -4.35
CA ALA A 409 -11.50 18.23 -4.58
C ALA A 409 -12.95 17.95 -5.04
N ALA A 410 -13.91 18.52 -4.35
CA ALA A 410 -15.34 18.35 -4.63
C ALA A 410 -15.73 18.91 -6.00
N ILE A 411 -15.35 20.14 -6.28
CA ILE A 411 -15.64 20.83 -7.55
C ILE A 411 -14.91 20.12 -8.71
N GLY A 412 -13.63 19.83 -8.52
CA GLY A 412 -12.82 19.10 -9.49
C GLY A 412 -13.43 17.76 -9.87
N PHE A 413 -13.85 16.96 -8.87
CA PHE A 413 -14.53 15.69 -9.11
C PHE A 413 -15.85 15.88 -9.85
N TYR A 414 -16.69 16.84 -9.43
CA TYR A 414 -18.00 17.11 -10.03
C TYR A 414 -17.89 17.42 -11.53
N PHE A 415 -16.93 18.26 -11.93
CA PHE A 415 -16.76 18.66 -13.34
C PHE A 415 -16.00 17.65 -14.20
N THR A 416 -15.15 16.82 -13.60
CA THR A 416 -14.39 15.80 -14.33
C THR A 416 -15.13 14.46 -14.45
N GLN A 417 -16.16 14.23 -13.62
CA GLN A 417 -16.98 13.02 -13.70
C GLN A 417 -18.01 13.16 -14.83
N PRO A 418 -18.03 12.25 -15.84
CA PRO A 418 -18.91 12.36 -17.01
C PRO A 418 -20.40 12.38 -16.65
N SER A 419 -20.80 11.63 -15.63
CA SER A 419 -22.15 11.66 -15.05
C SER A 419 -22.09 11.43 -13.56
N VAL A 420 -22.52 12.43 -12.80
CA VAL A 420 -22.66 12.31 -11.33
C VAL A 420 -23.91 11.49 -10.98
N ARG A 421 -24.93 11.50 -11.85
CA ARG A 421 -26.20 10.81 -11.65
C ARG A 421 -26.07 9.30 -11.74
N ASP A 422 -25.33 8.79 -12.73
CA ASP A 422 -25.12 7.34 -12.92
C ASP A 422 -23.95 6.82 -12.11
N CYS A 423 -22.98 7.66 -11.87
CA CYS A 423 -21.77 7.47 -11.09
C CYS A 423 -21.23 6.03 -11.14
N PRO A 424 -20.68 5.57 -12.28
CA PRO A 424 -20.23 4.22 -12.48
C PRO A 424 -19.11 3.86 -11.48
N THR A 425 -19.00 2.58 -11.14
CA THR A 425 -17.96 2.05 -10.25
C THR A 425 -16.76 1.53 -11.01
N ASP A 426 -16.35 2.25 -12.05
CA ASP A 426 -15.24 1.91 -12.95
C ASP A 426 -13.87 2.45 -12.47
N GLN A 427 -12.80 1.95 -13.07
CA GLN A 427 -11.44 2.39 -12.73
C GLN A 427 -11.20 3.88 -12.98
N PRO A 428 -11.67 4.52 -14.09
CA PRO A 428 -11.48 5.94 -14.29
C PRO A 428 -12.12 6.81 -13.20
N ARG A 429 -13.26 6.38 -12.63
CA ARG A 429 -13.85 7.06 -11.47
C ARG A 429 -12.95 7.00 -10.25
N TRP A 430 -12.44 5.81 -9.93
CA TRP A 430 -11.59 5.65 -8.75
C TRP A 430 -10.30 6.46 -8.87
N LEU A 431 -9.74 6.55 -10.08
CA LEU A 431 -8.56 7.37 -10.34
C LEU A 431 -8.86 8.87 -10.17
N ARG A 432 -9.98 9.38 -10.71
CA ARG A 432 -10.41 10.77 -10.51
C ARG A 432 -10.65 11.09 -9.04
N GLN A 433 -11.25 10.16 -8.31
CA GLN A 433 -11.49 10.29 -6.88
C GLN A 433 -10.18 10.36 -6.09
N ALA A 434 -9.23 9.46 -6.36
CA ALA A 434 -7.90 9.49 -5.73
C ALA A 434 -7.14 10.78 -6.05
N ALA A 435 -7.15 11.21 -7.30
CA ALA A 435 -6.52 12.46 -7.74
C ALA A 435 -7.17 13.69 -7.08
N GLY A 436 -8.50 13.73 -6.96
CA GLY A 436 -9.21 14.79 -6.26
C GLY A 436 -8.79 14.90 -4.79
N GLY A 437 -8.70 13.79 -4.08
CA GLY A 437 -8.21 13.76 -2.69
C GLY A 437 -6.76 14.20 -2.55
N ALA A 438 -5.89 13.76 -3.47
CA ALA A 438 -4.48 14.16 -3.48
C ALA A 438 -4.31 15.67 -3.74
N LEU A 439 -4.94 16.19 -4.79
CA LEU A 439 -4.89 17.62 -5.13
C LEU A 439 -5.53 18.49 -4.04
N GLY A 440 -6.69 18.09 -3.52
CA GLY A 440 -7.36 18.81 -2.44
C GLY A 440 -6.51 18.87 -1.17
N SER A 441 -5.86 17.77 -0.79
CA SER A 441 -4.99 17.75 0.39
C SER A 441 -3.66 18.49 0.18
N ALA A 442 -3.15 18.54 -1.06
CA ALA A 442 -1.95 19.31 -1.39
C ALA A 442 -2.15 20.83 -1.20
N VAL A 443 -3.37 21.36 -1.35
CA VAL A 443 -3.69 22.76 -1.02
C VAL A 443 -3.41 23.05 0.47
N GLY A 444 -3.54 22.03 1.32
CA GLY A 444 -3.22 22.12 2.74
C GLY A 444 -1.74 22.42 3.06
N LEU A 445 -0.84 22.31 2.09
CA LEU A 445 0.55 22.73 2.27
C LEU A 445 0.69 24.25 2.37
N VAL A 446 -0.22 25.01 1.77
CA VAL A 446 -0.15 26.49 1.76
C VAL A 446 -0.10 27.07 3.18
N PRO A 447 -1.03 26.76 4.09
CA PRO A 447 -0.97 27.33 5.45
C PRO A 447 0.26 26.86 6.24
N LEU A 448 0.83 25.69 5.93
CA LEU A 448 2.04 25.19 6.59
C LEU A 448 3.30 26.01 6.24
N TYR A 449 3.29 26.72 5.11
CA TYR A 449 4.35 27.66 4.73
C TYR A 449 4.11 29.09 5.23
N LEU A 450 2.86 29.44 5.58
CA LEU A 450 2.48 30.79 5.97
C LEU A 450 2.52 30.99 7.49
N PHE A 451 2.34 29.93 8.25
CA PHE A 451 2.21 29.89 9.71
C PHE A 451 3.12 28.84 10.34
#